data_b2acf57d4ccd9f4ff1552803be551cd2
#
_entry.id   b2acf57d4ccd9f4ff1552803be551cd2
#
_cell.length_a   1.000
_cell.length_b   1.000
_cell.length_c   1.000
_cell.angle_alpha   90.00
_cell.angle_beta   90.00
_cell.angle_gamma   90.00
#
_symmetry.space_group_name_H-M   'P 1'
#
loop_
_entity.id
_entity.type
_entity.pdbx_description
1 polymer ?
#
loop_
_entity_poly.entity_id
_entity_poly.type
_entity_poly.pdbx_seq_one_letter_code
_entity_poly.pdbx_strand_id
1 'polypeptide(L)'
;MKHELRAVLLDVDGTLADTEEIHRLSFNAAFADAGLDWEWGRDLYHDLLAVTGGKERIRYYLQRERPDFELPADADAFIAGLHGSKTGHYIAALASGEVPLRPGVERLLRDIRTAGLRLAIVTTTTPDNITALLEHSFSERAHDWFEVIAAGSVVPSKKPAPDIYEYALAQLRLPAQACIAIEDSLNGLQSARAAGVVTLVTVNTYTAQQDFTGAALVLDHLGEPGMPCTVLAGGPHPDGLVDAAFLMRLHAQALHG
;
A
#
# COMPACT_ATOMS: atom_id res chain seq x y z
N MET A 1 15.43 12.51 24.25
CA MET A 1 16.42 12.02 23.26
C MET A 1 15.84 12.32 21.89
N LYS A 2 16.62 12.93 20.96
CA LYS A 2 16.12 13.10 19.58
C LYS A 2 16.03 11.73 18.95
N HIS A 3 14.83 11.31 18.57
CA HIS A 3 14.64 10.07 17.82
C HIS A 3 15.06 10.33 16.37
N GLU A 4 16.22 9.82 15.99
CA GLU A 4 16.71 9.86 14.61
C GLU A 4 15.92 8.86 13.76
N LEU A 5 15.61 9.22 12.51
CA LEU A 5 14.97 8.31 11.56
C LEU A 5 15.90 7.12 11.28
N ARG A 6 15.40 5.91 11.39
CA ARG A 6 16.15 4.66 11.20
C ARG A 6 15.54 3.72 10.19
N ALA A 7 14.23 3.80 9.94
CA ALA A 7 13.55 2.95 8.97
C ALA A 7 12.41 3.69 8.25
N VAL A 8 12.19 3.28 7.01
CA VAL A 8 11.04 3.68 6.20
C VAL A 8 10.16 2.46 5.97
N LEU A 9 8.88 2.58 6.32
CA LEU A 9 7.86 1.56 6.19
C LEU A 9 6.96 1.92 5.00
N LEU A 10 6.84 1.03 4.02
CA LEU A 10 6.13 1.31 2.78
C LEU A 10 4.92 0.40 2.61
N ASP A 11 3.77 0.98 2.33
CA ASP A 11 2.69 0.25 1.69
C ASP A 11 3.07 -0.13 0.25
N VAL A 12 2.27 -0.96 -0.40
CA VAL A 12 2.55 -1.49 -1.75
C VAL A 12 1.56 -0.98 -2.78
N ASP A 13 0.30 -1.36 -2.63
CA ASP A 13 -0.75 -1.09 -3.63
C ASP A 13 -1.16 0.39 -3.58
N GLY A 14 -0.96 1.10 -4.69
CA GLY A 14 -1.18 2.55 -4.75
C GLY A 14 -0.02 3.39 -4.19
N THR A 15 0.95 2.77 -3.51
CA THR A 15 2.15 3.43 -2.96
C THR A 15 3.39 3.16 -3.80
N LEU A 16 3.80 1.90 -3.97
CA LEU A 16 4.94 1.54 -4.82
C LEU A 16 4.56 1.55 -6.31
N ALA A 17 3.37 1.07 -6.64
CA ALA A 17 2.84 1.01 -7.99
C ALA A 17 1.33 1.27 -8.00
N ASP A 18 0.80 1.81 -9.10
CA ASP A 18 -0.63 2.06 -9.26
C ASP A 18 -1.36 0.77 -9.66
N THR A 19 -1.51 -0.13 -8.68
CA THR A 19 -2.03 -1.49 -8.87
C THR A 19 -3.54 -1.62 -8.79
N GLU A 20 -4.28 -0.59 -8.32
CA GLU A 20 -5.71 -0.72 -8.01
C GLU A 20 -6.58 -1.05 -9.22
N GLU A 21 -6.28 -0.47 -10.39
CA GLU A 21 -7.01 -0.82 -11.61
C GLU A 21 -6.76 -2.28 -12.05
N ILE A 22 -5.55 -2.76 -11.89
CA ILE A 22 -5.20 -4.16 -12.17
C ILE A 22 -5.89 -5.09 -11.16
N HIS A 23 -5.96 -4.69 -9.89
CA HIS A 23 -6.72 -5.44 -8.89
C HIS A 23 -8.20 -5.55 -9.27
N ARG A 24 -8.83 -4.44 -9.69
CA ARG A 24 -10.24 -4.41 -10.13
C ARG A 24 -10.48 -5.35 -11.31
N LEU A 25 -9.65 -5.24 -12.35
CA LEU A 25 -9.74 -6.09 -13.55
C LEU A 25 -9.52 -7.57 -13.22
N SER A 26 -8.57 -7.86 -12.32
CA SER A 26 -8.32 -9.24 -11.85
C SER A 26 -9.49 -9.83 -11.08
N PHE A 27 -10.23 -9.02 -10.29
CA PHE A 27 -11.48 -9.47 -9.66
C PHE A 27 -12.53 -9.81 -10.71
N ASN A 28 -12.74 -8.93 -11.70
CA ASN A 28 -13.73 -9.18 -12.76
C ASN A 28 -13.38 -10.44 -13.58
N ALA A 29 -12.10 -10.67 -13.87
CA ALA A 29 -11.65 -11.88 -14.53
C ALA A 29 -11.93 -13.14 -13.68
N ALA A 30 -11.65 -13.08 -12.38
CA ALA A 30 -11.95 -14.19 -11.47
C ALA A 30 -13.45 -14.48 -11.35
N PHE A 31 -14.32 -13.47 -11.39
CA PHE A 31 -15.77 -13.65 -11.41
C PHE A 31 -16.24 -14.31 -12.70
N ALA A 32 -15.70 -13.87 -13.84
CA ALA A 32 -15.98 -14.47 -15.14
C ALA A 32 -15.55 -15.96 -15.21
N ASP A 33 -14.35 -16.29 -14.72
CA ASP A 33 -13.85 -17.67 -14.62
C ASP A 33 -14.78 -18.57 -13.78
N ALA A 34 -15.38 -18.00 -12.73
CA ALA A 34 -16.33 -18.70 -11.87
C ALA A 34 -17.75 -18.75 -12.45
N GLY A 35 -18.00 -18.21 -13.65
CA GLY A 35 -19.32 -18.15 -14.28
C GLY A 35 -20.29 -17.19 -13.58
N LEU A 36 -19.79 -16.20 -12.83
CA LEU A 36 -20.61 -15.22 -12.13
C LEU A 36 -20.86 -14.00 -13.05
N ASP A 37 -22.04 -13.40 -12.93
CA ASP A 37 -22.45 -12.20 -13.64
C ASP A 37 -21.99 -10.90 -12.94
N TRP A 38 -21.02 -10.99 -12.03
CA TRP A 38 -20.54 -9.86 -11.26
C TRP A 38 -19.52 -9.05 -12.05
N GLU A 39 -19.72 -7.76 -12.03
CA GLU A 39 -18.77 -6.80 -12.61
C GLU A 39 -18.57 -5.62 -11.64
N TRP A 40 -17.34 -5.38 -11.24
CA TRP A 40 -16.98 -4.19 -10.47
C TRP A 40 -16.54 -3.09 -11.42
N GLY A 41 -17.43 -2.12 -11.67
CA GLY A 41 -17.11 -0.87 -12.33
C GLY A 41 -16.19 -0.01 -11.43
N ARG A 42 -15.62 1.05 -12.00
CA ARG A 42 -14.67 1.92 -11.25
C ARG A 42 -15.31 2.56 -10.03
N ASP A 43 -16.53 3.11 -10.17
CA ASP A 43 -17.22 3.80 -9.06
C ASP A 43 -17.54 2.82 -7.93
N LEU A 44 -18.09 1.64 -8.25
CA LEU A 44 -18.35 0.60 -7.27
C LEU A 44 -17.05 0.14 -6.61
N TYR A 45 -15.99 -0.06 -7.39
CA TYR A 45 -14.71 -0.49 -6.84
C TYR A 45 -14.10 0.55 -5.90
N HIS A 46 -14.22 1.84 -6.23
CA HIS A 46 -13.83 2.93 -5.34
C HIS A 46 -14.54 2.82 -3.99
N ASP A 47 -15.87 2.60 -3.98
CA ASP A 47 -16.63 2.41 -2.73
C ASP A 47 -16.18 1.16 -1.96
N LEU A 48 -15.87 0.06 -2.68
CA LEU A 48 -15.42 -1.19 -2.08
C LEU A 48 -14.02 -1.09 -1.47
N LEU A 49 -13.20 -0.13 -1.88
CA LEU A 49 -11.88 0.14 -1.28
C LEU A 49 -11.95 0.63 0.17
N ALA A 50 -13.14 1.06 0.66
CA ALA A 50 -13.36 1.31 2.08
C ALA A 50 -13.07 0.08 2.95
N VAL A 51 -13.18 -1.14 2.38
CA VAL A 51 -12.87 -2.40 3.05
C VAL A 51 -11.51 -2.92 2.59
N THR A 52 -10.58 -3.01 3.52
CA THR A 52 -9.23 -3.51 3.28
C THR A 52 -9.18 -5.03 3.27
N GLY A 53 -8.48 -5.59 2.27
CA GLY A 53 -8.35 -7.04 2.07
C GLY A 53 -9.32 -7.60 1.03
N GLY A 54 -8.79 -8.44 0.12
CA GLY A 54 -9.56 -8.92 -1.02
C GLY A 54 -10.72 -9.85 -0.65
N LYS A 55 -10.54 -10.73 0.31
CA LYS A 55 -11.59 -11.64 0.79
C LYS A 55 -12.68 -10.89 1.55
N GLU A 56 -12.28 -9.93 2.37
CA GLU A 56 -13.15 -9.04 3.12
C GLU A 56 -13.99 -8.17 2.17
N ARG A 57 -13.37 -7.66 1.10
CA ARG A 57 -14.03 -6.88 0.05
C ARG A 57 -15.07 -7.70 -0.72
N ILE A 58 -14.79 -8.97 -1.05
CA ILE A 58 -15.79 -9.88 -1.66
C ILE A 58 -16.98 -10.08 -0.71
N ARG A 59 -16.76 -10.32 0.60
CA ARG A 59 -17.84 -10.46 1.58
C ARG A 59 -18.68 -9.19 1.69
N TYR A 60 -18.03 -8.03 1.73
CA TYR A 60 -18.70 -6.74 1.79
C TYR A 60 -19.55 -6.48 0.54
N TYR A 61 -19.01 -6.78 -0.65
CA TYR A 61 -19.77 -6.72 -1.90
C TYR A 61 -21.01 -7.61 -1.87
N LEU A 62 -20.88 -8.85 -1.42
CA LEU A 62 -22.01 -9.77 -1.31
C LEU A 62 -23.10 -9.23 -0.39
N GLN A 63 -22.72 -8.72 0.78
CA GLN A 63 -23.68 -8.18 1.75
C GLN A 63 -24.40 -6.92 1.24
N ARG A 64 -23.71 -6.08 0.48
CA ARG A 64 -24.20 -4.78 0.03
C ARG A 64 -24.95 -4.87 -1.31
N GLU A 65 -24.36 -5.53 -2.29
CA GLU A 65 -24.79 -5.49 -3.68
C GLU A 65 -25.48 -6.79 -4.14
N ARG A 66 -25.27 -7.89 -3.43
CA ARG A 66 -25.81 -9.21 -3.77
C ARG A 66 -26.41 -9.93 -2.55
N PRO A 67 -27.30 -9.27 -1.75
CA PRO A 67 -27.84 -9.87 -0.53
C PRO A 67 -28.64 -11.15 -0.79
N ASP A 68 -29.20 -11.32 -2.00
CA ASP A 68 -29.97 -12.49 -2.38
C ASP A 68 -29.13 -13.60 -3.02
N PHE A 69 -27.79 -13.43 -3.10
CA PHE A 69 -26.92 -14.45 -3.65
C PHE A 69 -26.79 -15.64 -2.68
N GLU A 70 -27.20 -16.82 -3.13
CA GLU A 70 -27.07 -18.04 -2.33
C GLU A 70 -25.62 -18.53 -2.34
N LEU A 71 -24.90 -18.26 -1.24
CA LEU A 71 -23.56 -18.78 -1.05
C LEU A 71 -23.55 -20.31 -0.98
N PRO A 72 -22.54 -20.99 -1.55
CA PRO A 72 -22.31 -22.40 -1.32
C PRO A 72 -22.19 -22.75 0.16
N ALA A 73 -22.40 -24.02 0.50
CA ALA A 73 -22.32 -24.51 1.89
C ALA A 73 -20.99 -24.17 2.58
N ASP A 74 -19.89 -24.17 1.82
CA ASP A 74 -18.58 -23.67 2.27
C ASP A 74 -18.30 -22.30 1.63
N ALA A 75 -18.89 -21.27 2.23
CA ALA A 75 -18.74 -19.88 1.78
C ALA A 75 -17.28 -19.40 1.86
N ASP A 76 -16.52 -19.86 2.85
CA ASP A 76 -15.13 -19.46 3.05
C ASP A 76 -14.22 -20.05 1.97
N ALA A 77 -14.41 -21.32 1.61
CA ALA A 77 -13.70 -21.95 0.50
C ALA A 77 -14.04 -21.28 -0.85
N PHE A 78 -15.31 -20.95 -1.08
CA PHE A 78 -15.75 -20.24 -2.28
C PHE A 78 -15.06 -18.89 -2.44
N ILE A 79 -15.09 -18.05 -1.40
CA ILE A 79 -14.46 -16.73 -1.40
C ILE A 79 -12.93 -16.86 -1.53
N ALA A 80 -12.32 -17.85 -0.88
CA ALA A 80 -10.90 -18.11 -1.01
C ALA A 80 -10.52 -18.54 -2.43
N GLY A 81 -11.37 -19.33 -3.10
CA GLY A 81 -11.20 -19.73 -4.50
C GLY A 81 -11.24 -18.54 -5.46
N LEU A 82 -12.24 -17.66 -5.33
CA LEU A 82 -12.33 -16.42 -6.11
C LEU A 82 -11.10 -15.52 -5.91
N HIS A 83 -10.67 -15.36 -4.66
CA HIS A 83 -9.50 -14.58 -4.35
C HIS A 83 -8.20 -15.21 -4.88
N GLY A 84 -8.11 -16.54 -4.90
CA GLY A 84 -6.99 -17.28 -5.50
C GLY A 84 -6.92 -17.07 -7.02
N SER A 85 -8.05 -17.21 -7.73
CA SER A 85 -8.15 -16.92 -9.17
C SER A 85 -7.75 -15.47 -9.47
N LYS A 86 -8.29 -14.49 -8.70
CA LYS A 86 -7.92 -13.08 -8.79
C LYS A 86 -6.42 -12.87 -8.64
N THR A 87 -5.77 -13.55 -7.69
CA THR A 87 -4.32 -13.43 -7.47
C THR A 87 -3.55 -13.95 -8.68
N GLY A 88 -3.98 -15.05 -9.30
CA GLY A 88 -3.39 -15.55 -10.55
C GLY A 88 -3.46 -14.54 -11.70
N HIS A 89 -4.62 -13.90 -11.92
CA HIS A 89 -4.75 -12.84 -12.93
C HIS A 89 -3.87 -11.63 -12.65
N TYR A 90 -3.78 -11.21 -11.39
CA TYR A 90 -2.92 -10.10 -10.98
C TYR A 90 -1.43 -10.39 -11.26
N ILE A 91 -0.95 -11.57 -10.89
CA ILE A 91 0.44 -11.99 -11.15
C ILE A 91 0.71 -12.03 -12.66
N ALA A 92 -0.22 -12.55 -13.45
CA ALA A 92 -0.08 -12.58 -14.91
C ALA A 92 0.01 -11.17 -15.53
N ALA A 93 -0.79 -10.21 -15.02
CA ALA A 93 -0.73 -8.82 -15.46
C ALA A 93 0.60 -8.16 -15.08
N LEU A 94 1.14 -8.40 -13.88
CA LEU A 94 2.47 -7.92 -13.50
C LEU A 94 3.56 -8.49 -14.40
N ALA A 95 3.50 -9.78 -14.71
CA ALA A 95 4.49 -10.46 -15.57
C ALA A 95 4.46 -9.93 -17.03
N SER A 96 3.35 -9.33 -17.49
CA SER A 96 3.29 -8.66 -18.81
C SER A 96 4.01 -7.30 -18.84
N GLY A 97 4.45 -6.77 -17.68
CA GLY A 97 5.13 -5.48 -17.57
C GLY A 97 4.18 -4.27 -17.64
N GLU A 98 2.88 -4.48 -17.44
CA GLU A 98 1.86 -3.43 -17.55
C GLU A 98 1.78 -2.50 -16.33
N VAL A 99 2.50 -2.82 -15.25
CA VAL A 99 2.43 -2.08 -13.98
C VAL A 99 3.75 -1.41 -13.64
N PRO A 100 3.96 -0.16 -14.07
CA PRO A 100 5.16 0.59 -13.71
C PRO A 100 5.12 1.00 -12.23
N LEU A 101 6.30 1.16 -11.64
CA LEU A 101 6.44 1.84 -10.35
C LEU A 101 5.97 3.28 -10.46
N ARG A 102 5.44 3.82 -9.36
CA ARG A 102 5.07 5.23 -9.30
C ARG A 102 6.31 6.13 -9.35
N PRO A 103 6.16 7.37 -9.87
CA PRO A 103 7.29 8.29 -10.03
C PRO A 103 8.03 8.52 -8.71
N GLY A 104 9.35 8.33 -8.72
CA GLY A 104 10.24 8.53 -7.59
C GLY A 104 10.45 7.33 -6.68
N VAL A 105 9.68 6.25 -6.84
CA VAL A 105 9.75 5.09 -5.94
C VAL A 105 11.12 4.42 -5.98
N GLU A 106 11.55 3.92 -7.13
CA GLU A 106 12.83 3.18 -7.20
C GLU A 106 14.02 4.06 -6.82
N ARG A 107 14.04 5.33 -7.27
CA ARG A 107 15.04 6.31 -6.90
C ARG A 107 15.10 6.51 -5.37
N LEU A 108 13.94 6.76 -4.73
CA LEU A 108 13.88 6.97 -3.28
C LEU A 108 14.35 5.74 -2.50
N LEU A 109 13.95 4.53 -2.90
CA LEU A 109 14.39 3.31 -2.23
C LEU A 109 15.92 3.14 -2.29
N ARG A 110 16.54 3.47 -3.42
CA ARG A 110 18.02 3.49 -3.57
C ARG A 110 18.67 4.54 -2.66
N ASP A 111 18.09 5.74 -2.58
CA ASP A 111 18.55 6.81 -1.72
C ASP A 111 18.49 6.41 -0.24
N ILE A 112 17.37 5.83 0.20
CA ILE A 112 17.17 5.32 1.56
C ILE A 112 18.25 4.30 1.93
N ARG A 113 18.52 3.35 1.04
CA ARG A 113 19.58 2.33 1.25
C ARG A 113 20.96 2.96 1.32
N THR A 114 21.26 3.89 0.42
CA THR A 114 22.55 4.61 0.40
C THR A 114 22.76 5.43 1.66
N ALA A 115 21.69 5.99 2.22
CA ALA A 115 21.72 6.72 3.50
C ALA A 115 21.84 5.79 4.73
N GLY A 116 21.84 4.47 4.55
CA GLY A 116 21.94 3.48 5.64
C GLY A 116 20.64 3.33 6.43
N LEU A 117 19.50 3.80 5.92
CA LEU A 117 18.18 3.59 6.50
C LEU A 117 17.66 2.20 6.11
N ARG A 118 16.87 1.61 7.01
CA ARG A 118 16.28 0.28 6.82
C ARG A 118 14.94 0.42 6.07
N LEU A 119 14.59 -0.58 5.29
CA LEU A 119 13.34 -0.65 4.54
C LEU A 119 12.46 -1.79 5.07
N ALA A 120 11.16 -1.53 5.17
CA ALA A 120 10.16 -2.56 5.43
C ALA A 120 8.92 -2.35 4.54
N ILE A 121 8.33 -3.45 4.10
CA ILE A 121 7.00 -3.47 3.49
C ILE A 121 5.97 -3.70 4.59
N VAL A 122 4.86 -2.92 4.56
CA VAL A 122 3.74 -3.02 5.49
C VAL A 122 2.43 -2.93 4.71
N THR A 123 1.91 -4.07 4.27
CA THR A 123 0.76 -4.12 3.34
C THR A 123 -0.23 -5.21 3.68
N THR A 124 -1.47 -5.07 3.21
CA THR A 124 -2.52 -6.09 3.32
C THR A 124 -2.62 -7.00 2.10
N THR A 125 -1.82 -6.75 1.06
CA THR A 125 -1.72 -7.63 -0.11
C THR A 125 -1.01 -8.95 0.22
N THR A 126 -1.16 -9.93 -0.65
CA THR A 126 -0.56 -11.26 -0.41
C THR A 126 0.95 -11.27 -0.66
N PRO A 127 1.71 -12.16 0.01
CA PRO A 127 3.13 -12.31 -0.26
C PRO A 127 3.44 -12.58 -1.74
N ASP A 128 2.62 -13.38 -2.43
CA ASP A 128 2.80 -13.70 -3.84
C ASP A 128 2.70 -12.45 -4.74
N ASN A 129 1.76 -11.55 -4.43
CA ASN A 129 1.62 -10.27 -5.14
C ASN A 129 2.86 -9.39 -4.96
N ILE A 130 3.42 -9.35 -3.74
CA ILE A 130 4.64 -8.57 -3.46
C ILE A 130 5.81 -9.15 -4.23
N THR A 131 6.00 -10.47 -4.17
CA THR A 131 7.06 -11.15 -4.91
C THR A 131 6.99 -10.82 -6.39
N ALA A 132 5.81 -10.96 -7.00
CA ALA A 132 5.61 -10.65 -8.40
C ALA A 132 5.91 -9.17 -8.73
N LEU A 133 5.46 -8.22 -7.89
CA LEU A 133 5.75 -6.79 -8.09
C LEU A 133 7.25 -6.52 -8.02
N LEU A 134 7.93 -7.04 -7.00
CA LEU A 134 9.37 -6.81 -6.81
C LEU A 134 10.22 -7.46 -7.90
N GLU A 135 9.76 -8.55 -8.51
CA GLU A 135 10.45 -9.25 -9.59
C GLU A 135 10.24 -8.60 -10.96
N HIS A 136 9.05 -8.03 -11.23
CA HIS A 136 8.67 -7.58 -12.56
C HIS A 136 8.72 -6.06 -12.75
N SER A 137 8.60 -5.27 -11.68
CA SER A 137 8.52 -3.81 -11.78
C SER A 137 9.83 -3.08 -11.44
N PHE A 138 10.79 -3.74 -10.82
CA PHE A 138 12.09 -3.16 -10.49
C PHE A 138 13.16 -3.54 -11.51
N SER A 139 14.13 -2.63 -11.70
CA SER A 139 15.25 -2.85 -12.62
C SER A 139 16.27 -3.88 -12.12
N GLU A 140 16.22 -4.24 -10.84
CA GLU A 140 17.07 -5.26 -10.20
C GLU A 140 16.32 -5.97 -9.07
N ARG A 141 16.91 -7.04 -8.50
CA ARG A 141 16.29 -7.82 -7.41
C ARG A 141 16.07 -6.95 -6.16
N ALA A 142 14.87 -6.40 -6.04
CA ALA A 142 14.52 -5.50 -4.94
C ALA A 142 14.06 -6.23 -3.67
N HIS A 143 13.79 -7.53 -3.73
CA HIS A 143 13.34 -8.31 -2.55
C HIS A 143 14.32 -8.19 -1.37
N ASP A 144 15.62 -8.28 -1.64
CA ASP A 144 16.67 -8.22 -0.62
C ASP A 144 16.90 -6.81 -0.04
N TRP A 145 16.17 -5.80 -0.55
CA TRP A 145 16.25 -4.44 -0.01
C TRP A 145 15.43 -4.28 1.27
N PHE A 146 14.45 -5.14 1.47
CA PHE A 146 13.51 -5.06 2.58
C PHE A 146 13.89 -6.03 3.69
N GLU A 147 14.18 -5.50 4.88
CA GLU A 147 14.51 -6.31 6.06
C GLU A 147 13.29 -7.02 6.63
N VAL A 148 12.11 -6.40 6.51
CA VAL A 148 10.82 -6.95 6.93
C VAL A 148 9.81 -6.82 5.81
N ILE A 149 9.07 -7.89 5.56
CA ILE A 149 7.89 -7.90 4.70
C ILE A 149 6.70 -8.35 5.55
N ALA A 150 5.96 -7.38 6.09
CA ALA A 150 4.71 -7.60 6.80
C ALA A 150 3.56 -7.57 5.77
N ALA A 151 2.98 -8.74 5.47
CA ALA A 151 2.08 -8.91 4.34
C ALA A 151 0.87 -9.79 4.64
N GLY A 152 -0.23 -9.52 4.00
CA GLY A 152 -1.42 -10.37 3.96
C GLY A 152 -2.08 -10.56 5.32
N SER A 153 -2.13 -11.82 5.78
CA SER A 153 -2.80 -12.21 7.03
C SER A 153 -1.80 -12.55 8.14
N VAL A 154 -0.62 -11.93 8.15
CA VAL A 154 0.38 -12.10 9.22
C VAL A 154 -0.11 -11.61 10.58
N VAL A 155 -1.11 -10.73 10.58
CA VAL A 155 -1.81 -10.22 11.75
C VAL A 155 -3.32 -10.45 11.64
N PRO A 156 -4.04 -10.53 12.78
CA PRO A 156 -5.49 -10.79 12.76
C PRO A 156 -6.31 -9.63 12.19
N SER A 157 -5.94 -8.38 12.50
CA SER A 157 -6.70 -7.20 12.08
C SER A 157 -5.95 -6.46 10.97
N LYS A 158 -6.67 -6.13 9.90
CA LYS A 158 -6.12 -5.37 8.77
C LYS A 158 -6.25 -3.87 8.99
N LYS A 159 -5.53 -3.06 8.20
CA LYS A 159 -5.71 -1.62 8.15
C LYS A 159 -7.22 -1.28 8.07
N PRO A 160 -7.74 -0.35 8.87
CA PRO A 160 -7.04 0.70 9.60
C PRO A 160 -6.52 0.32 11.02
N ALA A 161 -6.65 -0.95 11.45
CA ALA A 161 -6.05 -1.38 12.72
C ALA A 161 -4.52 -1.26 12.66
N PRO A 162 -3.84 -0.95 13.80
CA PRO A 162 -2.39 -0.73 13.84
C PRO A 162 -1.56 -2.01 13.72
N ASP A 163 -2.18 -3.17 13.85
CA ASP A 163 -1.55 -4.48 14.08
C ASP A 163 -0.38 -4.76 13.12
N ILE A 164 -0.54 -4.44 11.82
CA ILE A 164 0.50 -4.73 10.83
C ILE A 164 1.72 -3.81 10.96
N TYR A 165 1.50 -2.55 11.37
CA TYR A 165 2.59 -1.62 11.68
C TYR A 165 3.31 -2.02 12.96
N GLU A 166 2.55 -2.36 14.02
CA GLU A 166 3.11 -2.85 15.29
C GLU A 166 3.94 -4.12 15.07
N TYR A 167 3.45 -5.05 14.24
CA TYR A 167 4.19 -6.23 13.83
C TYR A 167 5.51 -5.86 13.15
N ALA A 168 5.49 -4.96 12.15
CA ALA A 168 6.69 -4.54 11.45
C ALA A 168 7.70 -3.86 12.38
N LEU A 169 7.24 -2.98 13.28
CA LEU A 169 8.08 -2.33 14.29
C LEU A 169 8.74 -3.34 15.23
N ALA A 170 8.00 -4.36 15.67
CA ALA A 170 8.52 -5.42 16.52
C ALA A 170 9.60 -6.24 15.79
N GLN A 171 9.38 -6.61 14.52
CA GLN A 171 10.38 -7.33 13.71
C GLN A 171 11.64 -6.48 13.48
N LEU A 172 11.48 -5.19 13.19
CA LEU A 172 12.57 -4.23 13.08
C LEU A 172 13.26 -3.95 14.43
N ARG A 173 12.63 -4.23 15.55
CA ARG A 173 13.07 -3.85 16.91
C ARG A 173 13.32 -2.35 17.01
N LEU A 174 12.42 -1.55 16.45
CA LEU A 174 12.47 -0.10 16.46
C LEU A 174 11.20 0.46 17.12
N PRO A 175 11.33 1.57 17.88
CA PRO A 175 10.16 2.32 18.32
C PRO A 175 9.55 3.08 17.13
N ALA A 176 8.24 3.34 17.18
CA ALA A 176 7.52 4.07 16.12
C ALA A 176 8.17 5.43 15.81
N GLN A 177 8.68 6.12 16.84
CA GLN A 177 9.34 7.42 16.74
C GLN A 177 10.70 7.39 16.01
N ALA A 178 11.20 6.22 15.63
CA ALA A 178 12.38 6.05 14.79
C ALA A 178 12.03 5.68 13.34
N CYS A 179 10.75 5.73 12.99
CA CYS A 179 10.24 5.28 11.69
C CYS A 179 9.35 6.36 11.03
N ILE A 180 9.30 6.33 9.71
CA ILE A 180 8.33 7.06 8.88
C ILE A 180 7.62 6.07 7.96
N ALA A 181 6.32 6.25 7.76
CA ALA A 181 5.54 5.48 6.81
C ALA A 181 5.32 6.26 5.52
N ILE A 182 5.23 5.56 4.39
CA ILE A 182 4.74 6.08 3.12
C ILE A 182 3.52 5.26 2.74
N GLU A 183 2.40 5.93 2.55
CA GLU A 183 1.06 5.39 2.34
C GLU A 183 0.36 6.12 1.20
N ASP A 184 -0.77 5.57 0.74
CA ASP A 184 -1.60 6.20 -0.28
C ASP A 184 -3.05 6.42 0.16
N SER A 185 -3.51 5.73 1.20
CA SER A 185 -4.92 5.60 1.58
C SER A 185 -5.21 6.07 3.00
N LEU A 186 -6.48 6.45 3.25
CA LEU A 186 -6.96 6.80 4.59
C LEU A 186 -6.82 5.64 5.58
N ASN A 187 -7.13 4.40 5.15
CA ASN A 187 -6.97 3.23 6.00
C ASN A 187 -5.51 3.01 6.39
N GLY A 188 -4.58 3.23 5.46
CA GLY A 188 -3.15 3.15 5.70
C GLY A 188 -2.66 4.24 6.65
N LEU A 189 -3.05 5.49 6.41
CA LEU A 189 -2.74 6.62 7.29
C LEU A 189 -3.22 6.37 8.72
N GLN A 190 -4.48 5.94 8.87
CA GLN A 190 -5.06 5.66 10.20
C GLN A 190 -4.31 4.54 10.91
N SER A 191 -3.96 3.47 10.20
CA SER A 191 -3.20 2.34 10.74
C SER A 191 -1.80 2.76 11.23
N ALA A 192 -1.04 3.48 10.40
CA ALA A 192 0.29 3.97 10.75
C ALA A 192 0.25 4.93 11.94
N ARG A 193 -0.70 5.89 11.93
CA ARG A 193 -0.89 6.84 13.04
C ARG A 193 -1.28 6.16 14.35
N ALA A 194 -2.18 5.18 14.31
CA ALA A 194 -2.57 4.42 15.49
C ALA A 194 -1.38 3.66 16.10
N ALA A 195 -0.43 3.21 15.28
CA ALA A 195 0.85 2.64 15.71
C ALA A 195 1.89 3.71 16.14
N GLY A 196 1.56 5.01 16.06
CA GLY A 196 2.44 6.11 16.45
C GLY A 196 3.52 6.46 15.41
N VAL A 197 3.36 6.05 14.14
CA VAL A 197 4.32 6.29 13.06
C VAL A 197 3.96 7.57 12.31
N VAL A 198 4.95 8.47 12.12
CA VAL A 198 4.83 9.63 11.24
C VAL A 198 4.57 9.17 9.81
N THR A 199 3.61 9.78 9.10
CA THR A 199 3.20 9.29 7.79
C THR A 199 3.25 10.38 6.73
N LEU A 200 3.91 10.09 5.61
CA LEU A 200 3.81 10.78 4.33
C LEU A 200 2.81 10.03 3.46
N VAL A 201 1.92 10.76 2.78
CA VAL A 201 0.94 10.17 1.86
C VAL A 201 1.23 10.60 0.43
N THR A 202 1.16 9.65 -0.51
CA THR A 202 1.15 9.93 -1.95
C THR A 202 -0.18 9.47 -2.54
N VAL A 203 -1.05 10.40 -2.91
CA VAL A 203 -2.39 10.07 -3.45
C VAL A 203 -2.31 9.48 -4.85
N ASN A 204 -3.33 8.69 -5.20
CA ASN A 204 -3.57 8.19 -6.55
C ASN A 204 -5.00 8.51 -7.00
N THR A 205 -5.42 8.03 -8.18
CA THR A 205 -6.75 8.32 -8.73
C THR A 205 -7.89 7.82 -7.87
N TYR A 206 -7.69 6.78 -7.06
CA TYR A 206 -8.71 6.22 -6.17
C TYR A 206 -8.74 6.89 -4.80
N THR A 207 -7.66 7.56 -4.39
CA THR A 207 -7.53 8.09 -3.03
C THR A 207 -7.48 9.61 -2.96
N ALA A 208 -7.39 10.31 -4.10
CA ALA A 208 -7.23 11.77 -4.18
C ALA A 208 -8.32 12.59 -3.46
N GLN A 209 -9.50 12.01 -3.22
CA GLN A 209 -10.62 12.69 -2.53
C GLN A 209 -10.74 12.30 -1.05
N GLN A 210 -9.85 11.47 -0.51
CA GLN A 210 -9.88 11.05 0.88
C GLN A 210 -9.34 12.16 1.81
N ASP A 211 -9.78 12.13 3.07
CA ASP A 211 -9.29 13.07 4.08
C ASP A 211 -7.99 12.55 4.72
N PHE A 212 -6.89 13.22 4.41
CA PHE A 212 -5.58 12.89 4.96
C PHE A 212 -5.18 13.78 6.15
N THR A 213 -6.15 14.32 6.88
CA THR A 213 -5.89 15.07 8.10
C THR A 213 -5.05 14.27 9.10
N GLY A 214 -3.89 14.80 9.45
CA GLY A 214 -2.91 14.17 10.34
C GLY A 214 -1.78 13.43 9.64
N ALA A 215 -1.73 13.42 8.30
CA ALA A 215 -0.50 13.13 7.58
C ALA A 215 0.51 14.27 7.81
N ALA A 216 1.80 13.94 7.91
CA ALA A 216 2.85 14.95 8.01
C ALA A 216 3.01 15.71 6.68
N LEU A 217 2.74 15.04 5.56
CA LEU A 217 2.80 15.60 4.21
C LEU A 217 1.92 14.77 3.28
N VAL A 218 1.25 15.44 2.33
CA VAL A 218 0.47 14.80 1.26
C VAL A 218 0.97 15.29 -0.09
N LEU A 219 1.35 14.36 -0.96
CA LEU A 219 1.89 14.60 -2.29
C LEU A 219 1.08 13.87 -3.37
N ASP A 220 1.21 14.27 -4.63
CA ASP A 220 0.73 13.51 -5.78
C ASP A 220 1.61 12.27 -6.07
N HIS A 221 2.94 12.39 -5.97
CA HIS A 221 3.95 11.32 -6.10
C HIS A 221 5.28 11.74 -5.44
N LEU A 222 6.31 10.89 -5.49
CA LEU A 222 7.60 11.14 -4.83
C LEU A 222 8.58 11.99 -5.67
N GLY A 223 8.23 12.30 -6.90
CA GLY A 223 9.01 13.11 -7.84
C GLY A 223 10.16 12.35 -8.52
N GLU A 224 10.40 12.74 -9.78
CA GLU A 224 11.52 12.28 -10.61
C GLU A 224 12.24 13.48 -11.25
N PRO A 225 13.50 13.34 -11.66
CA PRO A 225 14.16 14.35 -12.47
C PRO A 225 13.30 14.68 -13.72
N GLY A 226 12.87 15.94 -13.83
CA GLY A 226 11.98 16.38 -14.92
C GLY A 226 10.48 16.19 -14.65
N MET A 227 10.10 15.54 -13.55
CA MET A 227 8.71 15.37 -13.09
C MET A 227 8.62 15.67 -11.60
N PRO A 228 8.66 16.95 -11.19
CA PRO A 228 8.63 17.33 -9.79
C PRO A 228 7.28 16.99 -9.15
N CYS A 229 7.32 16.53 -7.87
CA CYS A 229 6.11 16.28 -7.11
C CYS A 229 5.40 17.58 -6.70
N THR A 230 4.09 17.49 -6.51
CA THR A 230 3.23 18.57 -6.03
C THR A 230 2.82 18.32 -4.59
N VAL A 231 2.99 19.34 -3.73
CA VAL A 231 2.46 19.31 -2.35
C VAL A 231 0.98 19.64 -2.37
N LEU A 232 0.17 18.73 -1.85
CA LEU A 232 -1.28 18.87 -1.74
C LEU A 232 -1.71 19.35 -0.36
N ALA A 233 -1.01 18.91 0.70
CA ALA A 233 -1.26 19.37 2.07
C ALA A 233 -0.04 19.11 2.97
N GLY A 234 0.04 19.84 4.10
CA GLY A 234 1.12 19.68 5.08
C GLY A 234 2.42 20.38 4.66
N GLY A 235 3.50 20.02 5.27
CA GLY A 235 4.83 20.60 4.99
C GLY A 235 5.89 20.01 5.89
N PRO A 236 7.17 20.14 5.60
CA PRO A 236 7.82 21.06 4.64
C PRO A 236 7.66 20.63 3.18
N HIS A 237 8.01 21.55 2.27
CA HIS A 237 8.00 21.27 0.84
C HIS A 237 9.32 20.65 0.41
N PRO A 238 9.30 19.49 -0.33
CA PRO A 238 10.47 19.02 -1.04
C PRO A 238 10.76 19.94 -2.24
N ASP A 239 12.02 20.04 -2.65
CA ASP A 239 12.41 20.79 -3.86
C ASP A 239 12.08 19.99 -5.13
N GLY A 240 10.81 19.53 -5.25
CA GLY A 240 10.29 18.71 -6.35
C GLY A 240 10.59 17.22 -6.24
N LEU A 241 11.48 16.80 -5.33
CA LEU A 241 11.87 15.40 -5.15
C LEU A 241 11.92 15.03 -3.66
N VAL A 242 11.31 13.90 -3.33
CA VAL A 242 11.47 13.29 -2.00
C VAL A 242 12.71 12.39 -2.03
N ASP A 243 13.74 12.76 -1.26
CA ASP A 243 14.95 11.96 -1.03
C ASP A 243 15.08 11.54 0.45
N ALA A 244 16.08 10.75 0.78
CA ALA A 244 16.32 10.31 2.15
C ALA A 244 16.58 11.48 3.11
N ALA A 245 17.29 12.52 2.67
CA ALA A 245 17.57 13.70 3.48
C ALA A 245 16.29 14.49 3.78
N PHE A 246 15.39 14.59 2.79
CA PHE A 246 14.07 15.18 3.00
C PHE A 246 13.22 14.38 4.00
N LEU A 247 13.18 13.04 3.89
CA LEU A 247 12.46 12.20 4.86
C LEU A 247 12.98 12.37 6.29
N MET A 248 14.31 12.50 6.48
CA MET A 248 14.90 12.78 7.79
C MET A 248 14.44 14.14 8.34
N ARG A 249 14.38 15.19 7.50
CA ARG A 249 13.89 16.51 7.90
C ARG A 249 12.40 16.50 8.24
N LEU A 250 11.57 15.89 7.39
CA LEU A 250 10.12 15.75 7.60
C LEU A 250 9.83 15.03 8.91
N HIS A 251 10.47 13.89 9.13
CA HIS A 251 10.35 13.11 10.36
C HIS A 251 10.73 13.91 11.61
N ALA A 252 11.87 14.60 11.58
CA ALA A 252 12.32 15.42 12.71
C ALA A 252 11.34 16.56 13.03
N GLN A 253 10.78 17.22 12.01
CA GLN A 253 9.78 18.28 12.20
C GLN A 253 8.46 17.74 12.77
N ALA A 254 7.97 16.62 12.26
CA ALA A 254 6.71 16.02 12.70
C ALA A 254 6.75 15.52 14.16
N LEU A 255 7.93 15.21 14.71
CA LEU A 255 8.08 14.83 16.12
C LEU A 255 8.19 16.02 17.08
N HIS A 256 8.39 17.23 16.58
CA HIS A 256 8.66 18.42 17.40
C HIS A 256 7.60 19.54 17.24
N GLY A 257 6.66 19.38 16.29
CA GLY A 257 5.50 20.24 16.09
C GLY A 257 4.26 19.67 16.76
#